data_e6f71ac8eaa1df3c0409a346447c8d7c
#
_entry.id   e6f71ac8eaa1df3c0409a346447c8d7c
#
_cell.length_a   1.000
_cell.length_b   1.000
_cell.length_c   1.000
_cell.angle_alpha   90.00
_cell.angle_beta   90.00
_cell.angle_gamma   90.00
#
_symmetry.space_group_name_H-M   'P 1'
#
loop_
_entity.id
_entity.type
_entity.pdbx_description
1 polymer ?
#
loop_
_entity_poly.entity_id
_entity_poly.type
_entity_poly.pdbx_seq_one_letter_code
_entity_poly.pdbx_strand_id
1 'polypeptide(L)'
;MAEILSLIGTSIPYLTNTLHQIASFPDLIRYLFKKSNKETDSNTPIVILLPHKPPATSTSQLEKLSFSDKTLLLTYFFNHLNLLILDENFDKAKTEATVAEASRLLKNRISRVGNWTGTTHFNCGTDDCLYDTQSKIAGVIPTMSYVLNVNASRSVQTTEQLIHFKDLIVKEIDFFELLENSSPERLSELCFAVGHWSFPAHELSNDDLVYCVYLMITYAVQHLQHEDPEDKSFHLLTANELLGFVFIVRDTYRNGNPFHNFRHAVDVLQACFHFVIRLGSLPPFKQFITDPEVEFEARSDGATELVASKDRLDNNIAHLNPTQTLALLIAALGHDVGHPGTTNDFMIKYNAPTALLFNDRSVLESYHSSVFINKVLAVCWPSLLAKKSDTKTELTVRNLIISSILATDMGEHNEYVNRLKSFKTNNEILNHDNTVKLISALLIKCADISNVTRPLRVSSQWAMVLSREFAEVETLKSLINHEDDAASIIDLTQDLTYDHVPDNLQEILTLQPKLQNGQIFFINLFAENLFNNIAELLPQLQYTCDIILHNKNFWLERAKH
;
A
#
# COMPACT_ATOMS: atom_id res chain seq x y z
N MET A 1 27.09 2.01 -4.50
CA MET A 1 27.41 2.39 -5.90
C MET A 1 26.16 3.03 -6.48
N ALA A 2 26.28 4.02 -7.36
CA ALA A 2 25.11 4.63 -8.00
C ALA A 2 24.90 4.00 -9.37
N GLU A 3 23.64 3.87 -9.78
CA GLU A 3 23.28 3.51 -11.15
C GLU A 3 23.14 4.78 -11.99
N ILE A 4 23.65 4.76 -13.21
CA ILE A 4 23.64 5.92 -14.10
C ILE A 4 22.83 5.59 -15.34
N LEU A 5 21.77 6.38 -15.56
CA LEU A 5 20.91 6.32 -16.73
C LEU A 5 21.17 7.55 -17.60
N SER A 6 21.53 7.37 -18.85
CA SER A 6 21.78 8.47 -19.79
C SER A 6 20.88 8.36 -21.01
N LEU A 7 20.11 9.41 -21.29
CA LEU A 7 19.36 9.60 -22.54
C LEU A 7 20.26 10.17 -23.66
N ILE A 8 21.47 10.54 -23.33
CA ILE A 8 22.43 11.13 -24.29
C ILE A 8 23.59 10.16 -24.46
N GLY A 9 23.99 9.90 -25.69
CA GLY A 9 25.15 9.06 -26.05
C GLY A 9 26.50 9.62 -25.61
N THR A 10 26.58 10.37 -24.50
CA THR A 10 27.79 10.89 -23.93
C THR A 10 28.40 9.89 -22.97
N SER A 11 29.60 9.40 -23.32
CA SER A 11 30.43 8.64 -22.39
C SER A 11 30.83 9.54 -21.22
N ILE A 12 30.47 9.14 -20.01
CA ILE A 12 30.98 9.74 -18.78
C ILE A 12 32.16 8.84 -18.33
N PRO A 13 33.42 9.22 -18.57
CA PRO A 13 34.55 8.30 -18.42
C PRO A 13 34.94 7.94 -17.00
N TYR A 14 34.27 8.48 -15.99
CA TYR A 14 34.79 8.50 -14.63
C TYR A 14 33.86 8.00 -13.52
N LEU A 15 32.60 7.67 -13.83
CA LEU A 15 31.76 7.00 -12.85
C LEU A 15 31.87 5.49 -13.11
N THR A 16 32.55 4.78 -12.22
CA THR A 16 32.86 3.33 -12.31
C THR A 16 31.63 2.43 -12.13
N ASN A 17 30.46 2.90 -12.54
CA ASN A 17 29.15 2.29 -12.33
C ASN A 17 28.55 1.88 -13.68
N THR A 18 27.59 0.99 -13.66
CA THR A 18 26.84 0.57 -14.85
C THR A 18 26.15 1.77 -15.49
N LEU A 19 26.65 2.18 -16.67
CA LEU A 19 26.02 3.20 -17.50
C LEU A 19 25.00 2.51 -18.42
N HIS A 20 23.73 2.81 -18.23
CA HIS A 20 22.66 2.36 -19.12
C HIS A 20 22.27 3.48 -20.07
N GLN A 21 22.43 3.24 -21.37
CA GLN A 21 21.89 4.13 -22.40
C GLN A 21 20.42 3.80 -22.66
N ILE A 22 19.56 4.80 -22.55
CA ILE A 22 18.13 4.69 -22.78
C ILE A 22 17.76 5.47 -24.04
N ALA A 23 16.97 4.86 -24.91
CA ALA A 23 16.72 5.40 -26.24
C ALA A 23 15.84 6.67 -26.23
N SER A 24 14.87 6.75 -25.31
CA SER A 24 13.91 7.85 -25.24
C SER A 24 13.40 8.09 -23.81
N PHE A 25 12.77 9.23 -23.58
CA PHE A 25 12.15 9.52 -22.28
C PHE A 25 10.98 8.58 -21.93
N PRO A 26 10.10 8.17 -22.87
CA PRO A 26 9.16 7.08 -22.60
C PRO A 26 9.81 5.76 -22.19
N ASP A 27 10.95 5.40 -22.78
CA ASP A 27 11.68 4.18 -22.39
C ASP A 27 12.30 4.30 -20.99
N LEU A 28 12.71 5.50 -20.60
CA LEU A 28 13.13 5.77 -19.23
C LEU A 28 11.98 5.55 -18.24
N ILE A 29 10.79 6.03 -18.54
CA ILE A 29 9.60 5.84 -17.69
C ILE A 29 9.26 4.35 -17.59
N ARG A 30 9.26 3.59 -18.70
CA ARG A 30 9.06 2.13 -18.69
C ARG A 30 10.10 1.43 -17.82
N TYR A 31 11.36 1.83 -17.97
CA TYR A 31 12.47 1.28 -17.19
C TYR A 31 12.25 1.51 -15.68
N LEU A 32 11.87 2.73 -15.28
CA LEU A 32 11.66 3.08 -13.88
C LEU A 32 10.48 2.31 -13.26
N PHE A 33 9.37 2.14 -13.98
CA PHE A 33 8.25 1.29 -13.50
C PHE A 33 8.66 -0.18 -13.34
N LYS A 34 9.43 -0.73 -14.29
CA LYS A 34 9.97 -2.10 -14.18
C LYS A 34 10.99 -2.24 -13.06
N LYS A 35 11.82 -1.21 -12.85
CA LYS A 35 12.79 -1.21 -11.76
C LYS A 35 12.10 -1.17 -10.40
N SER A 36 11.08 -0.35 -10.22
CA SER A 36 10.28 -0.29 -9.00
C SER A 36 9.68 -1.64 -8.59
N ASN A 37 9.37 -2.49 -9.57
CA ASN A 37 8.85 -3.83 -9.31
C ASN A 37 9.88 -4.79 -8.69
N LYS A 38 11.15 -4.65 -9.08
CA LYS A 38 12.22 -5.57 -8.67
C LYS A 38 12.87 -5.20 -7.35
N GLU A 39 12.75 -3.94 -6.95
CA GLU A 39 13.39 -3.47 -5.73
C GLU A 39 12.39 -3.50 -4.58
N THR A 40 12.68 -4.33 -3.61
CA THR A 40 11.96 -4.34 -2.33
C THR A 40 12.21 -3.05 -1.56
N ASP A 41 13.40 -2.46 -1.71
CA ASP A 41 13.77 -1.20 -1.06
C ASP A 41 14.84 -0.49 -1.93
N SER A 42 14.61 0.77 -2.29
CA SER A 42 15.61 1.50 -3.09
C SER A 42 16.79 1.90 -2.21
N ASN A 43 17.82 1.07 -2.21
CA ASN A 43 19.06 1.27 -1.46
C ASN A 43 20.18 1.91 -2.29
N THR A 44 19.93 2.19 -3.57
CA THR A 44 20.91 2.69 -4.50
C THR A 44 20.45 4.01 -5.13
N PRO A 45 21.22 5.09 -5.06
CA PRO A 45 20.90 6.32 -5.78
C PRO A 45 21.00 6.10 -7.29
N ILE A 46 20.02 6.65 -8.02
CA ILE A 46 19.96 6.59 -9.48
C ILE A 46 20.24 7.99 -10.03
N VAL A 47 21.28 8.11 -10.82
CA VAL A 47 21.64 9.36 -11.51
C VAL A 47 21.05 9.34 -12.91
N ILE A 48 20.17 10.30 -13.22
CA ILE A 48 19.54 10.45 -14.54
C ILE A 48 20.10 11.68 -15.22
N LEU A 49 20.69 11.49 -16.41
CA LEU A 49 21.14 12.57 -17.26
C LEU A 49 20.11 12.84 -18.35
N LEU A 50 19.53 14.03 -18.31
CA LEU A 50 18.51 14.47 -19.28
C LEU A 50 19.07 15.58 -20.19
N PRO A 51 18.76 15.53 -21.49
CA PRO A 51 19.10 16.64 -22.40
C PRO A 51 18.24 17.86 -22.09
N HIS A 52 18.87 19.03 -22.19
CA HIS A 52 18.16 20.30 -21.97
C HIS A 52 17.12 20.60 -23.07
N LYS A 53 17.41 20.13 -24.28
CA LYS A 53 16.52 20.30 -25.43
C LYS A 53 16.00 18.95 -25.92
N PRO A 54 14.69 18.83 -26.16
CA PRO A 54 14.14 17.59 -26.73
C PRO A 54 14.66 17.37 -28.16
N PRO A 55 14.74 16.12 -28.64
CA PRO A 55 15.07 15.81 -30.02
C PRO A 55 14.06 16.44 -30.99
N ALA A 56 14.54 17.14 -32.01
CA ALA A 56 13.70 17.86 -32.97
C ALA A 56 12.74 16.96 -33.79
N THR A 57 13.03 15.66 -33.87
CA THR A 57 12.32 14.69 -34.72
C THR A 57 11.34 13.81 -33.96
N SER A 58 11.22 13.93 -32.64
CA SER A 58 10.36 13.05 -31.85
C SER A 58 8.87 13.34 -32.05
N THR A 59 8.06 12.29 -32.21
CA THR A 59 6.58 12.35 -32.23
C THR A 59 5.98 12.28 -30.83
N SER A 60 6.71 11.72 -29.85
CA SER A 60 6.28 11.56 -28.46
C SER A 60 6.06 12.91 -27.77
N GLN A 61 4.93 13.04 -27.09
CA GLN A 61 4.62 14.24 -26.28
C GLN A 61 5.44 14.25 -24.99
N LEU A 62 5.68 13.08 -24.38
CA LEU A 62 6.55 12.91 -23.21
C LEU A 62 7.99 13.37 -23.53
N GLU A 63 8.50 13.02 -24.72
CA GLU A 63 9.84 13.47 -25.17
C GLU A 63 9.93 14.97 -25.33
N LYS A 64 8.85 15.64 -25.76
CA LYS A 64 8.78 17.09 -25.97
C LYS A 64 8.68 17.92 -24.71
N LEU A 65 8.47 17.32 -23.56
CA LEU A 65 8.45 18.04 -22.27
C LEU A 65 9.76 18.79 -22.04
N SER A 66 9.67 19.96 -21.42
CA SER A 66 10.85 20.72 -21.01
C SER A 66 11.66 19.95 -19.96
N PHE A 67 12.92 20.33 -19.76
CA PHE A 67 13.76 19.75 -18.69
C PHE A 67 13.08 19.89 -17.31
N SER A 68 12.51 21.07 -17.03
CA SER A 68 11.78 21.31 -15.77
C SER A 68 10.55 20.39 -15.62
N ASP A 69 9.79 20.17 -16.70
CA ASP A 69 8.60 19.31 -16.67
C ASP A 69 8.98 17.83 -16.51
N LYS A 70 10.02 17.38 -17.21
CA LYS A 70 10.57 16.03 -17.04
C LYS A 70 11.06 15.79 -15.61
N THR A 71 11.75 16.78 -15.03
CA THR A 71 12.21 16.74 -13.63
C THR A 71 11.03 16.65 -12.67
N LEU A 72 10.01 17.49 -12.85
CA LEU A 72 8.81 17.47 -12.01
C LEU A 72 8.07 16.13 -12.12
N LEU A 73 7.90 15.61 -13.33
CA LEU A 73 7.27 14.30 -13.59
C LEU A 73 8.02 13.19 -12.84
N LEU A 74 9.34 13.11 -13.02
CA LEU A 74 10.16 12.06 -12.41
C LEU A 74 10.16 12.15 -10.89
N THR A 75 10.33 13.35 -10.33
CA THR A 75 10.33 13.54 -8.87
C THR A 75 8.97 13.30 -8.24
N TYR A 76 7.89 13.42 -8.99
CA TYR A 76 6.54 13.15 -8.48
C TYR A 76 6.18 11.67 -8.53
N PHE A 77 6.26 11.04 -9.71
CA PHE A 77 5.80 9.67 -9.91
C PHE A 77 6.79 8.62 -9.41
N PHE A 78 8.08 8.95 -9.33
CA PHE A 78 9.15 8.03 -8.93
C PHE A 78 9.91 8.50 -7.69
N ASN A 79 9.25 9.20 -6.77
CA ASN A 79 9.87 9.72 -5.55
C ASN A 79 10.29 8.62 -4.56
N HIS A 80 9.80 7.41 -4.70
CA HIS A 80 10.22 6.23 -3.95
C HIS A 80 11.60 5.74 -4.42
N LEU A 81 12.02 6.08 -5.64
CA LEU A 81 13.37 5.87 -6.13
C LEU A 81 14.23 7.09 -5.79
N ASN A 82 15.46 6.86 -5.39
CA ASN A 82 16.38 7.94 -5.00
C ASN A 82 17.02 8.58 -6.24
N LEU A 83 16.26 9.41 -6.94
CA LEU A 83 16.66 10.00 -8.22
C LEU A 83 17.46 11.28 -8.02
N LEU A 84 18.63 11.37 -8.68
CA LEU A 84 19.39 12.58 -8.89
C LEU A 84 19.33 12.94 -10.39
N ILE A 85 18.56 13.99 -10.73
CA ILE A 85 18.31 14.39 -12.11
C ILE A 85 19.26 15.55 -12.46
N LEU A 86 20.04 15.36 -13.51
CA LEU A 86 21.10 16.28 -13.96
C LEU A 86 20.91 16.68 -15.42
N ASP A 87 21.33 17.88 -15.76
CA ASP A 87 21.46 18.32 -17.13
C ASP A 87 22.90 18.10 -17.68
N GLU A 88 23.13 18.50 -18.91
CA GLU A 88 24.41 18.36 -19.60
C GLU A 88 25.57 19.17 -18.96
N ASN A 89 25.26 20.17 -18.13
CA ASN A 89 26.21 21.10 -17.53
C ASN A 89 26.44 20.84 -16.02
N PHE A 90 26.20 19.63 -15.56
CA PHE A 90 26.33 19.30 -14.14
C PHE A 90 27.74 19.45 -13.58
N ASP A 91 27.86 19.92 -12.34
CA ASP A 91 29.12 19.96 -11.60
C ASP A 91 29.47 18.54 -11.10
N LYS A 92 30.53 17.99 -11.63
CA LYS A 92 31.01 16.64 -11.33
C LYS A 92 31.33 16.47 -9.83
N ALA A 93 32.07 17.38 -9.23
CA ALA A 93 32.53 17.26 -7.84
C ALA A 93 31.31 17.32 -6.87
N LYS A 94 30.36 18.23 -7.14
CA LYS A 94 29.13 18.34 -6.38
C LYS A 94 28.27 17.09 -6.55
N THR A 95 28.18 16.54 -7.76
CA THR A 95 27.42 15.32 -8.04
C THR A 95 28.00 14.12 -7.31
N GLU A 96 29.31 13.92 -7.36
CA GLU A 96 30.00 12.85 -6.63
C GLU A 96 29.76 12.95 -5.12
N ALA A 97 29.85 14.15 -4.55
CA ALA A 97 29.57 14.37 -3.14
C ALA A 97 28.08 14.05 -2.78
N THR A 98 27.13 14.49 -3.61
CA THR A 98 25.70 14.20 -3.41
C THR A 98 25.41 12.70 -3.51
N VAL A 99 25.99 12.01 -4.49
CA VAL A 99 25.83 10.54 -4.64
C VAL A 99 26.45 9.80 -3.46
N ALA A 100 27.62 10.22 -2.98
CA ALA A 100 28.27 9.61 -1.83
C ALA A 100 27.43 9.77 -0.57
N GLU A 101 26.86 10.94 -0.33
CA GLU A 101 25.98 11.19 0.80
C GLU A 101 24.66 10.41 0.69
N ALA A 102 24.02 10.40 -0.47
CA ALA A 102 22.84 9.58 -0.71
C ALA A 102 23.12 8.09 -0.48
N SER A 103 24.25 7.58 -0.99
CA SER A 103 24.66 6.19 -0.78
C SER A 103 24.88 5.88 0.70
N ARG A 104 25.39 6.84 1.47
CA ARG A 104 25.56 6.69 2.94
C ARG A 104 24.21 6.61 3.65
N LEU A 105 23.26 7.48 3.31
CA LEU A 105 21.94 7.53 3.91
C LEU A 105 21.08 6.30 3.55
N LEU A 106 21.32 5.70 2.39
CA LEU A 106 20.56 4.55 1.90
C LEU A 106 21.20 3.20 2.24
N LYS A 107 22.42 3.21 2.84
CA LYS A 107 23.26 2.03 2.99
C LYS A 107 22.58 0.87 3.70
N ASN A 108 21.78 1.17 4.72
CA ASN A 108 21.12 0.14 5.51
C ASN A 108 19.68 0.52 5.86
N ARG A 109 18.92 -0.45 6.32
CA ARG A 109 17.51 -0.29 6.69
C ARG A 109 17.27 0.80 7.74
N ILE A 110 18.12 0.87 8.76
CA ILE A 110 18.02 1.88 9.84
C ILE A 110 18.11 3.29 9.27
N SER A 111 19.11 3.53 8.43
CA SER A 111 19.31 4.85 7.83
C SER A 111 18.11 5.25 6.96
N ARG A 112 17.54 4.31 6.20
CA ARG A 112 16.35 4.56 5.36
C ARG A 112 15.12 4.87 6.21
N VAL A 113 14.84 4.07 7.23
CA VAL A 113 13.69 4.32 8.15
C VAL A 113 13.87 5.65 8.88
N GLY A 114 15.07 5.93 9.38
CA GLY A 114 15.39 7.21 10.01
C GLY A 114 15.15 8.41 9.08
N ASN A 115 15.49 8.29 7.80
CA ASN A 115 15.22 9.33 6.81
C ASN A 115 13.71 9.50 6.56
N TRP A 116 12.94 8.41 6.46
CA TRP A 116 11.49 8.46 6.24
C TRP A 116 10.70 9.00 7.43
N THR A 117 11.15 8.70 8.64
CA THR A 117 10.52 9.18 9.87
C THR A 117 10.99 10.57 10.32
N GLY A 118 11.94 11.15 9.60
CA GLY A 118 12.56 12.42 9.98
C GLY A 118 13.51 12.31 11.17
N THR A 119 13.95 11.09 11.49
CA THR A 119 14.85 10.79 12.59
C THR A 119 16.29 10.51 12.10
N THR A 120 16.72 11.20 11.04
CA THR A 120 17.99 10.97 10.32
C THR A 120 19.26 11.17 11.16
N HIS A 121 19.16 11.74 12.35
CA HIS A 121 20.30 12.04 13.20
C HIS A 121 20.80 10.88 14.06
N PHE A 122 20.28 9.68 13.89
CA PHE A 122 20.72 8.48 14.62
C PHE A 122 22.23 8.15 14.50
N ASN A 123 22.89 8.66 13.48
CA ASN A 123 24.30 8.33 13.20
C ASN A 123 25.31 9.43 13.57
N CYS A 124 24.85 10.54 14.12
CA CYS A 124 25.74 11.57 14.60
C CYS A 124 26.24 11.20 15.98
N GLY A 125 27.26 10.49 16.21
CA GLY A 125 27.83 10.12 17.50
C GLY A 125 28.15 11.28 18.49
N THR A 126 27.34 12.33 18.48
CA THR A 126 27.38 13.48 19.38
C THR A 126 25.98 13.67 19.96
N ASP A 127 25.91 13.70 21.29
CA ASP A 127 24.68 13.85 22.09
C ASP A 127 23.79 15.06 21.73
N ASP A 128 24.33 16.06 21.07
CA ASP A 128 23.65 17.32 20.74
C ASP A 128 22.71 17.24 19.51
N CYS A 129 22.79 16.19 18.69
CA CYS A 129 22.01 16.10 17.44
C CYS A 129 20.63 15.48 17.60
N LEU A 130 20.35 14.78 18.70
CA LEU A 130 19.16 13.95 18.84
C LEU A 130 17.86 14.74 19.13
N TYR A 131 17.96 15.97 19.61
CA TYR A 131 16.82 16.71 20.15
C TYR A 131 16.69 18.16 19.68
N ASP A 132 17.32 18.53 18.58
CA ASP A 132 17.14 19.89 18.05
C ASP A 132 15.71 20.07 17.51
N THR A 133 14.90 20.76 18.30
CA THR A 133 13.52 21.13 17.94
C THR A 133 13.44 21.89 16.59
N GLN A 134 14.47 22.63 16.23
CA GLN A 134 14.50 23.37 14.97
C GLN A 134 14.65 22.45 13.75
N SER A 135 15.45 21.38 13.86
CA SER A 135 15.58 20.42 12.76
C SER A 135 14.29 19.62 12.55
N LYS A 136 13.54 19.34 13.62
CA LYS A 136 12.23 18.67 13.56
C LYS A 136 11.16 19.54 12.90
N ILE A 137 11.09 20.82 13.30
CA ILE A 137 10.19 21.79 12.67
C ILE A 137 10.52 21.95 11.20
N ALA A 138 11.80 21.99 10.83
CA ALA A 138 12.23 22.02 9.44
C ALA A 138 11.78 20.77 8.63
N GLY A 139 11.62 19.61 9.29
CA GLY A 139 11.07 18.40 8.67
C GLY A 139 9.56 18.43 8.42
N VAL A 140 8.80 19.24 9.18
CA VAL A 140 7.33 19.35 9.01
C VAL A 140 6.97 19.98 7.66
N ILE A 141 7.66 21.02 7.23
CA ILE A 141 7.38 21.72 5.97
C ILE A 141 7.56 20.83 4.75
N PRO A 142 8.66 20.07 4.58
CA PRO A 142 8.79 19.08 3.53
C PRO A 142 7.71 18.00 3.57
N THR A 143 7.36 17.51 4.77
CA THR A 143 6.29 16.52 4.94
C THR A 143 4.94 17.09 4.51
N MET A 144 4.62 18.32 4.90
CA MET A 144 3.41 19.01 4.44
C MET A 144 3.40 19.18 2.92
N SER A 145 4.49 19.61 2.34
CA SER A 145 4.61 19.79 0.89
C SER A 145 4.41 18.46 0.15
N TYR A 146 4.94 17.37 0.68
CA TYR A 146 4.77 16.04 0.12
C TYR A 146 3.31 15.58 0.19
N VAL A 147 2.67 15.72 1.35
CA VAL A 147 1.27 15.29 1.59
C VAL A 147 0.29 16.13 0.77
N LEU A 148 0.50 17.45 0.71
CA LEU A 148 -0.44 18.37 0.09
C LEU A 148 -0.16 18.64 -1.39
N ASN A 149 0.92 18.09 -1.93
CA ASN A 149 1.37 18.40 -3.29
C ASN A 149 1.64 19.90 -3.51
N VAL A 150 1.88 20.64 -2.43
CA VAL A 150 2.03 22.09 -2.47
C VAL A 150 3.51 22.45 -2.52
N ASN A 151 3.99 22.82 -3.68
CA ASN A 151 5.04 23.83 -3.73
C ASN A 151 4.36 25.16 -3.46
N ALA A 152 4.71 25.85 -2.39
CA ALA A 152 3.98 26.96 -1.79
C ALA A 152 3.61 28.15 -2.72
N SER A 153 4.00 28.14 -3.98
CA SER A 153 3.72 29.18 -4.97
C SER A 153 2.83 28.77 -6.17
N ARG A 154 2.37 27.48 -6.29
CA ARG A 154 1.76 27.01 -7.54
C ARG A 154 0.63 25.97 -7.38
N SER A 155 -0.15 25.95 -6.33
CA SER A 155 -0.99 24.79 -5.93
C SER A 155 -1.97 24.27 -7.00
N VAL A 156 -2.73 25.11 -7.68
CA VAL A 156 -3.74 24.67 -8.66
C VAL A 156 -3.08 24.30 -9.99
N GLN A 157 -2.22 25.16 -10.53
CA GLN A 157 -1.50 24.90 -11.79
C GLN A 157 -0.63 23.63 -11.71
N THR A 158 -0.07 23.35 -10.54
CA THR A 158 0.77 22.14 -10.36
C THR A 158 -0.08 20.87 -10.43
N THR A 159 -1.26 20.86 -9.83
CA THR A 159 -2.14 19.67 -9.88
C THR A 159 -2.63 19.40 -11.31
N GLU A 160 -3.08 20.42 -12.04
CA GLU A 160 -3.48 20.29 -13.45
C GLU A 160 -2.32 19.80 -14.32
N GLN A 161 -1.11 20.31 -14.07
CA GLN A 161 0.10 19.85 -14.77
C GLN A 161 0.43 18.38 -14.48
N LEU A 162 0.26 17.93 -13.23
CA LEU A 162 0.50 16.53 -12.86
C LEU A 162 -0.56 15.59 -13.46
N ILE A 163 -1.82 16.01 -13.52
CA ILE A 163 -2.88 15.28 -14.24
C ILE A 163 -2.50 15.16 -15.72
N HIS A 164 -2.06 16.25 -16.33
CA HIS A 164 -1.59 16.24 -17.72
C HIS A 164 -0.42 15.28 -17.93
N PHE A 165 0.55 15.25 -17.02
CA PHE A 165 1.66 14.29 -17.10
C PHE A 165 1.19 12.84 -16.97
N LYS A 166 0.27 12.56 -16.03
CA LYS A 166 -0.35 11.24 -15.91
C LYS A 166 -1.04 10.85 -17.22
N ASP A 167 -1.81 11.76 -17.83
CA ASP A 167 -2.50 11.49 -19.09
C ASP A 167 -1.52 11.20 -20.24
N LEU A 168 -0.38 11.90 -20.30
CA LEU A 168 0.67 11.60 -21.28
C LEU A 168 1.30 10.23 -21.04
N ILE A 169 1.60 9.89 -19.77
CA ILE A 169 2.16 8.57 -19.41
C ILE A 169 1.20 7.46 -19.87
N VAL A 170 -0.07 7.54 -19.49
CA VAL A 170 -1.06 6.52 -19.82
C VAL A 170 -1.29 6.41 -21.34
N LYS A 171 -1.18 7.52 -22.08
CA LYS A 171 -1.32 7.54 -23.53
C LYS A 171 -0.15 6.87 -24.26
N GLU A 172 1.08 7.01 -23.74
CA GLU A 172 2.30 6.57 -24.42
C GLU A 172 2.91 5.28 -23.84
N ILE A 173 2.43 4.84 -22.67
CA ILE A 173 2.89 3.62 -22.00
C ILE A 173 1.73 2.62 -21.95
N ASP A 174 1.94 1.44 -22.49
CA ASP A 174 1.05 0.30 -22.30
C ASP A 174 1.48 -0.43 -21.02
N PHE A 175 0.64 -0.37 -19.99
CA PHE A 175 0.93 -0.96 -18.69
C PHE A 175 0.78 -2.48 -18.67
N PHE A 176 0.01 -3.07 -19.60
CA PHE A 176 -0.02 -4.52 -19.76
C PHE A 176 1.32 -5.08 -20.25
N GLU A 177 2.02 -4.35 -21.13
CA GLU A 177 3.36 -4.73 -21.59
C GLU A 177 4.44 -4.61 -20.49
N LEU A 178 4.12 -3.94 -19.39
CA LEU A 178 5.05 -3.84 -18.25
C LEU A 178 4.97 -5.05 -17.33
N LEU A 179 3.87 -5.82 -17.33
CA LEU A 179 3.73 -7.03 -16.53
C LEU A 179 4.71 -8.11 -17.02
N GLU A 180 5.46 -8.71 -16.11
CA GLU A 180 6.50 -9.70 -16.45
C GLU A 180 5.93 -10.98 -17.04
N ASN A 181 4.74 -11.41 -16.55
CA ASN A 181 4.06 -12.59 -17.05
C ASN A 181 2.55 -12.32 -17.19
N SER A 182 2.12 -12.05 -18.41
CA SER A 182 0.71 -11.81 -18.77
C SER A 182 0.16 -12.90 -19.69
N SER A 183 0.69 -14.14 -19.60
CA SER A 183 0.13 -15.27 -20.37
C SER A 183 -1.32 -15.55 -19.93
N PRO A 184 -2.20 -16.01 -20.84
CA PRO A 184 -3.59 -16.32 -20.49
C PRO A 184 -3.72 -17.32 -19.34
N GLU A 185 -2.82 -18.29 -19.27
CA GLU A 185 -2.74 -19.30 -18.21
C GLU A 185 -2.46 -18.63 -16.87
N ARG A 186 -1.43 -17.75 -16.82
CA ARG A 186 -1.10 -17.02 -15.58
C ARG A 186 -2.22 -16.12 -15.13
N LEU A 187 -2.84 -15.38 -16.04
CA LEU A 187 -3.97 -14.51 -15.72
C LEU A 187 -5.18 -15.31 -15.19
N SER A 188 -5.42 -16.53 -15.72
CA SER A 188 -6.45 -17.43 -15.19
C SER A 188 -6.13 -17.91 -13.78
N GLU A 189 -4.88 -18.28 -13.49
CA GLU A 189 -4.43 -18.66 -12.13
C GLU A 189 -4.64 -17.50 -11.13
N LEU A 190 -4.36 -16.26 -11.53
CA LEU A 190 -4.56 -15.09 -10.68
C LEU A 190 -6.03 -14.79 -10.42
N CYS A 191 -6.91 -14.94 -11.44
CA CYS A 191 -8.36 -14.87 -11.25
C CYS A 191 -8.82 -15.87 -10.20
N PHE A 192 -8.27 -17.07 -10.27
CA PHE A 192 -8.57 -18.14 -9.34
C PHE A 192 -8.09 -17.81 -7.91
N ALA A 193 -6.84 -17.35 -7.78
CA ALA A 193 -6.25 -16.93 -6.50
C ALA A 193 -7.09 -15.84 -5.82
N VAL A 194 -7.56 -14.83 -6.56
CA VAL A 194 -8.44 -13.76 -6.04
C VAL A 194 -9.75 -14.33 -5.48
N GLY A 195 -10.30 -15.37 -6.10
CA GLY A 195 -11.53 -16.05 -5.65
C GLY A 195 -11.39 -16.87 -4.38
N HIS A 196 -10.17 -17.12 -3.87
CA HIS A 196 -9.94 -18.00 -2.73
C HIS A 196 -9.62 -17.25 -1.45
N TRP A 197 -10.18 -17.71 -0.30
CA TRP A 197 -9.87 -17.14 1.01
C TRP A 197 -8.42 -17.44 1.44
N SER A 198 -7.82 -18.52 0.97
CA SER A 198 -6.39 -18.83 1.14
C SER A 198 -5.48 -18.04 0.20
N PHE A 199 -5.78 -16.78 -0.07
CA PHE A 199 -5.05 -15.93 -1.01
C PHE A 199 -3.53 -16.00 -0.76
N PRO A 200 -2.72 -16.49 -1.73
CA PRO A 200 -1.31 -16.80 -1.51
C PRO A 200 -0.42 -15.55 -1.73
N ALA A 201 -0.70 -14.47 -1.01
CA ALA A 201 -0.07 -13.18 -1.24
C ALA A 201 1.46 -13.23 -1.26
N HIS A 202 2.09 -14.07 -0.43
CA HIS A 202 3.56 -14.20 -0.36
C HIS A 202 4.17 -15.04 -1.49
N GLU A 203 3.37 -15.77 -2.24
CA GLU A 203 3.81 -16.61 -3.37
C GLU A 203 3.67 -15.89 -4.72
N LEU A 204 3.01 -14.71 -4.72
CA LEU A 204 2.76 -13.91 -5.91
C LEU A 204 3.85 -12.84 -6.09
N SER A 205 4.23 -12.56 -7.33
CA SER A 205 5.10 -11.42 -7.63
C SER A 205 4.36 -10.09 -7.45
N ASN A 206 5.07 -8.97 -7.40
CA ASN A 206 4.44 -7.65 -7.36
C ASN A 206 3.60 -7.37 -8.61
N ASP A 207 3.98 -7.88 -9.77
CA ASP A 207 3.19 -7.76 -11.01
C ASP A 207 1.93 -8.61 -10.97
N ASP A 208 2.00 -9.83 -10.42
CA ASP A 208 0.83 -10.65 -10.16
C ASP A 208 -0.15 -9.94 -9.24
N LEU A 209 0.35 -9.31 -8.16
CA LEU A 209 -0.46 -8.54 -7.23
C LEU A 209 -1.09 -7.31 -7.90
N VAL A 210 -0.37 -6.60 -8.77
CA VAL A 210 -0.92 -5.50 -9.59
C VAL A 210 -2.10 -6.01 -10.43
N TYR A 211 -1.96 -7.16 -11.06
CA TYR A 211 -3.03 -7.74 -11.85
C TYR A 211 -4.23 -8.20 -11.00
N CYS A 212 -3.99 -8.78 -9.81
CA CYS A 212 -5.05 -9.10 -8.85
C CYS A 212 -5.87 -7.86 -8.45
N VAL A 213 -5.21 -6.72 -8.17
CA VAL A 213 -5.89 -5.44 -7.91
C VAL A 213 -6.71 -4.99 -9.11
N TYR A 214 -6.10 -5.04 -10.30
CA TYR A 214 -6.80 -4.70 -11.55
C TYR A 214 -8.09 -5.52 -11.72
N LEU A 215 -8.05 -6.82 -11.48
CA LEU A 215 -9.22 -7.70 -11.56
C LEU A 215 -10.32 -7.28 -10.58
N MET A 216 -10.00 -7.11 -9.30
CA MET A 216 -10.97 -6.79 -8.25
C MET A 216 -11.63 -5.43 -8.48
N ILE A 217 -10.84 -4.41 -8.83
CA ILE A 217 -11.38 -3.08 -9.10
C ILE A 217 -12.18 -3.05 -10.41
N THR A 218 -11.71 -3.72 -11.46
CA THR A 218 -12.46 -3.84 -12.72
C THR A 218 -13.82 -4.49 -12.47
N TYR A 219 -13.88 -5.54 -11.65
CA TYR A 219 -15.13 -6.20 -11.32
C TYR A 219 -16.12 -5.27 -10.61
N ALA A 220 -15.65 -4.50 -9.63
CA ALA A 220 -16.49 -3.52 -8.94
C ALA A 220 -16.96 -2.39 -9.88
N VAL A 221 -16.09 -1.93 -10.79
CA VAL A 221 -16.43 -0.92 -11.80
C VAL A 221 -17.48 -1.45 -12.80
N GLN A 222 -17.34 -2.69 -13.26
CA GLN A 222 -18.32 -3.32 -14.15
C GLN A 222 -19.68 -3.49 -13.46
N HIS A 223 -19.70 -3.86 -12.20
CA HIS A 223 -20.95 -3.93 -11.42
C HIS A 223 -21.60 -2.56 -11.30
N LEU A 224 -20.83 -1.52 -10.99
CA LEU A 224 -21.33 -0.14 -10.95
C LEU A 224 -21.95 0.28 -12.28
N GLN A 225 -21.31 -0.01 -13.40
CA GLN A 225 -21.83 0.31 -14.75
C GLN A 225 -23.11 -0.46 -15.08
N HIS A 226 -23.25 -1.69 -14.57
CA HIS A 226 -24.44 -2.50 -14.81
C HIS A 226 -25.65 -2.03 -14.00
N GLU A 227 -25.45 -1.66 -12.73
CA GLU A 227 -26.53 -1.23 -11.83
C GLU A 227 -27.01 0.20 -12.11
N ASP A 228 -26.11 1.09 -12.55
CA ASP A 228 -26.45 2.48 -12.88
C ASP A 228 -25.76 2.92 -14.18
N PRO A 229 -26.25 2.46 -15.36
CA PRO A 229 -25.66 2.78 -16.66
C PRO A 229 -25.70 4.27 -17.02
N GLU A 230 -26.61 5.02 -16.41
CA GLU A 230 -26.80 6.46 -16.65
C GLU A 230 -26.00 7.33 -15.67
N ASP A 231 -25.46 6.74 -14.58
CA ASP A 231 -24.64 7.50 -13.64
C ASP A 231 -23.28 7.86 -14.27
N LYS A 232 -23.23 9.04 -14.83
CA LYS A 232 -22.00 9.69 -15.34
C LYS A 232 -21.36 10.58 -14.28
N SER A 233 -21.60 10.33 -13.01
CA SER A 233 -21.15 11.18 -11.91
C SER A 233 -19.63 11.29 -11.82
N PHE A 234 -18.91 10.29 -12.31
CA PHE A 234 -17.46 10.34 -12.44
C PHE A 234 -16.99 9.55 -13.66
N HIS A 235 -15.85 9.95 -14.21
CA HIS A 235 -15.22 9.26 -15.32
C HIS A 235 -14.63 7.93 -14.83
N LEU A 236 -15.03 6.85 -15.47
CA LEU A 236 -14.46 5.53 -15.23
C LEU A 236 -13.14 5.38 -16.01
N LEU A 237 -12.13 4.87 -15.33
CA LEU A 237 -10.83 4.65 -15.96
C LEU A 237 -10.90 3.57 -17.02
N THR A 238 -10.23 3.78 -18.16
CA THR A 238 -9.95 2.72 -19.11
C THR A 238 -9.05 1.65 -18.50
N ALA A 239 -8.94 0.49 -19.13
CA ALA A 239 -8.09 -0.60 -18.64
C ALA A 239 -6.63 -0.16 -18.41
N ASN A 240 -6.07 0.61 -19.36
CA ASN A 240 -4.68 1.10 -19.24
C ASN A 240 -4.54 2.19 -18.17
N GLU A 241 -5.53 3.09 -18.02
CA GLU A 241 -5.56 4.08 -16.95
C GLU A 241 -5.64 3.41 -15.57
N LEU A 242 -6.48 2.38 -15.43
CA LEU A 242 -6.63 1.64 -14.19
C LEU A 242 -5.34 0.91 -13.82
N LEU A 243 -4.71 0.23 -14.78
CA LEU A 243 -3.39 -0.37 -14.55
C LEU A 243 -2.36 0.68 -14.15
N GLY A 244 -2.27 1.78 -14.88
CA GLY A 244 -1.36 2.88 -14.53
C GLY A 244 -1.60 3.42 -13.12
N PHE A 245 -2.86 3.57 -12.71
CA PHE A 245 -3.22 3.92 -11.33
C PHE A 245 -2.68 2.89 -10.33
N VAL A 246 -2.87 1.58 -10.59
CA VAL A 246 -2.39 0.52 -9.68
C VAL A 246 -0.87 0.50 -9.58
N PHE A 247 -0.16 0.69 -10.69
CA PHE A 247 1.31 0.82 -10.68
C PHE A 247 1.77 2.00 -9.79
N ILE A 248 1.10 3.15 -9.91
CA ILE A 248 1.41 4.33 -9.08
C ILE A 248 1.10 4.07 -7.60
N VAL A 249 -0.01 3.37 -7.29
CA VAL A 249 -0.33 2.97 -5.91
C VAL A 249 0.75 2.04 -5.36
N ARG A 250 1.14 0.98 -6.10
CA ARG A 250 2.22 0.07 -5.72
C ARG A 250 3.49 0.83 -5.34
N ASP A 251 3.85 1.81 -6.18
CA ASP A 251 5.07 2.58 -6.03
C ASP A 251 4.96 3.66 -4.93
N THR A 252 3.78 3.85 -4.35
CA THR A 252 3.57 4.72 -3.19
C THR A 252 3.76 3.95 -1.87
N TYR A 253 3.75 2.62 -1.90
CA TYR A 253 4.11 1.78 -0.77
C TYR A 253 5.63 1.66 -0.63
N ARG A 254 6.10 1.40 0.60
CA ARG A 254 7.51 1.10 0.87
C ARG A 254 7.68 -0.41 0.90
N ASN A 255 8.02 -0.99 -0.24
CA ASN A 255 8.05 -2.44 -0.42
C ASN A 255 9.20 -3.15 0.31
N GLY A 256 10.13 -2.39 0.91
CA GLY A 256 11.13 -2.92 1.85
C GLY A 256 10.60 -3.17 3.27
N ASN A 257 9.39 -2.73 3.61
CA ASN A 257 8.77 -3.10 4.88
C ASN A 257 8.44 -4.59 4.89
N PRO A 258 8.69 -5.31 5.99
CA PRO A 258 8.34 -6.72 6.09
C PRO A 258 6.84 -6.99 5.97
N PHE A 259 6.01 -6.16 6.60
CA PHE A 259 4.56 -6.36 6.69
C PHE A 259 3.77 -5.24 5.99
N HIS A 260 3.89 -3.97 6.41
CA HIS A 260 3.13 -2.85 5.86
C HIS A 260 3.69 -2.39 4.51
N ASN A 261 3.39 -3.16 3.47
CA ASN A 261 3.83 -2.97 2.09
C ASN A 261 2.67 -3.18 1.10
N PHE A 262 2.92 -3.07 -0.20
CA PHE A 262 1.88 -3.25 -1.22
C PHE A 262 1.21 -4.64 -1.18
N ARG A 263 1.95 -5.68 -0.80
CA ARG A 263 1.44 -7.05 -0.67
C ARG A 263 0.36 -7.15 0.41
N HIS A 264 0.58 -6.51 1.56
CA HIS A 264 -0.42 -6.39 2.62
C HIS A 264 -1.67 -5.64 2.14
N ALA A 265 -1.49 -4.52 1.44
CA ALA A 265 -2.62 -3.76 0.90
C ALA A 265 -3.48 -4.58 -0.07
N VAL A 266 -2.86 -5.44 -0.89
CA VAL A 266 -3.60 -6.34 -1.79
C VAL A 266 -4.31 -7.45 -1.03
N ASP A 267 -3.73 -7.97 0.05
CA ASP A 267 -4.41 -8.95 0.93
C ASP A 267 -5.63 -8.33 1.63
N VAL A 268 -5.51 -7.10 2.13
CA VAL A 268 -6.62 -6.35 2.74
C VAL A 268 -7.71 -6.02 1.71
N LEU A 269 -7.33 -5.61 0.51
CA LEU A 269 -8.28 -5.41 -0.60
C LEU A 269 -9.01 -6.71 -0.94
N GLN A 270 -8.30 -7.83 -1.02
CA GLN A 270 -8.89 -9.13 -1.32
C GLN A 270 -9.82 -9.60 -0.20
N ALA A 271 -9.49 -9.35 1.06
CA ALA A 271 -10.39 -9.62 2.17
C ALA A 271 -11.66 -8.77 2.11
N CYS A 272 -11.56 -7.46 1.86
CA CYS A 272 -12.72 -6.59 1.63
C CYS A 272 -13.56 -7.08 0.45
N PHE A 273 -12.93 -7.47 -0.65
CA PHE A 273 -13.59 -8.00 -1.85
C PHE A 273 -14.42 -9.25 -1.52
N HIS A 274 -13.86 -10.18 -0.75
CA HIS A 274 -14.59 -11.34 -0.25
C HIS A 274 -15.78 -10.96 0.64
N PHE A 275 -15.59 -10.03 1.57
CA PHE A 275 -16.66 -9.60 2.47
C PHE A 275 -17.83 -9.00 1.70
N VAL A 276 -17.57 -8.08 0.77
CA VAL A 276 -18.66 -7.42 0.02
C VAL A 276 -19.39 -8.37 -0.93
N ILE A 277 -18.72 -9.41 -1.46
CA ILE A 277 -19.39 -10.48 -2.24
C ILE A 277 -20.30 -11.32 -1.31
N ARG A 278 -19.80 -11.75 -0.15
CA ARG A 278 -20.58 -12.54 0.79
C ARG A 278 -21.79 -11.78 1.35
N LEU A 279 -21.65 -10.48 1.49
CA LEU A 279 -22.74 -9.59 1.93
C LEU A 279 -23.71 -9.20 0.79
N GLY A 280 -23.43 -9.60 -0.45
CA GLY A 280 -24.25 -9.34 -1.61
C GLY A 280 -24.14 -7.92 -2.17
N SER A 281 -23.17 -7.11 -1.71
CA SER A 281 -22.86 -5.78 -2.28
C SER A 281 -22.12 -5.87 -3.63
N LEU A 282 -21.48 -7.01 -3.91
CA LEU A 282 -21.03 -7.41 -5.23
C LEU A 282 -21.65 -8.75 -5.63
N PRO A 283 -21.88 -9.01 -6.91
CA PRO A 283 -22.33 -10.31 -7.37
C PRO A 283 -21.27 -11.40 -7.16
N PRO A 284 -21.62 -12.68 -7.28
CA PRO A 284 -20.67 -13.78 -7.22
C PRO A 284 -19.57 -13.68 -8.26
N PHE A 285 -18.33 -13.90 -7.86
CA PHE A 285 -17.14 -13.73 -8.70
C PHE A 285 -16.97 -14.82 -9.81
N LYS A 286 -17.86 -15.79 -9.88
CA LYS A 286 -17.81 -16.91 -10.87
C LYS A 286 -17.74 -16.48 -12.35
N GLN A 287 -18.09 -15.23 -12.65
CA GLN A 287 -18.11 -14.72 -14.04
C GLN A 287 -16.71 -14.56 -14.66
N PHE A 288 -15.64 -14.53 -13.85
CA PHE A 288 -14.26 -14.41 -14.35
C PHE A 288 -13.59 -15.77 -14.57
N ILE A 289 -14.17 -16.87 -14.13
CA ILE A 289 -13.70 -18.22 -14.43
C ILE A 289 -14.27 -18.60 -15.80
N THR A 290 -13.51 -18.34 -16.84
CA THR A 290 -13.92 -18.62 -18.23
C THR A 290 -13.74 -20.08 -18.61
N ASP A 291 -13.03 -20.88 -17.82
CA ASP A 291 -12.78 -22.27 -18.06
C ASP A 291 -13.42 -23.16 -16.97
N PRO A 292 -14.59 -23.80 -17.27
CA PRO A 292 -15.26 -24.68 -16.32
C PRO A 292 -14.53 -26.02 -16.07
N GLU A 293 -13.48 -26.35 -16.84
CA GLU A 293 -12.75 -27.61 -16.73
C GLU A 293 -11.53 -27.52 -15.79
N VAL A 294 -11.13 -26.33 -15.33
CA VAL A 294 -10.13 -26.19 -14.28
C VAL A 294 -10.79 -26.47 -12.94
N GLU A 295 -11.05 -27.75 -12.66
CA GLU A 295 -11.27 -28.21 -11.29
C GLU A 295 -9.98 -27.98 -10.50
N PHE A 296 -9.97 -26.92 -9.74
CA PHE A 296 -8.95 -26.71 -8.74
C PHE A 296 -9.17 -27.76 -7.65
N GLU A 297 -8.25 -28.70 -7.53
CA GLU A 297 -8.16 -29.51 -6.34
C GLU A 297 -8.06 -28.54 -5.15
N ALA A 298 -9.14 -28.45 -4.37
CA ALA A 298 -9.13 -27.71 -3.12
C ALA A 298 -7.91 -28.20 -2.34
N ARG A 299 -6.89 -27.34 -2.24
CA ARG A 299 -5.74 -27.69 -1.41
C ARG A 299 -6.29 -28.06 -0.04
N SER A 300 -5.81 -29.12 0.55
CA SER A 300 -6.29 -29.75 1.78
C SER A 300 -6.28 -28.87 3.04
N ASP A 301 -5.99 -27.59 2.90
CA ASP A 301 -5.84 -26.58 3.92
C ASP A 301 -7.11 -25.73 4.18
N GLY A 302 -8.28 -26.18 3.73
CA GLY A 302 -9.56 -25.57 4.10
C GLY A 302 -9.90 -24.29 3.34
N ALA A 303 -9.46 -24.16 2.07
CA ALA A 303 -9.87 -23.06 1.19
C ALA A 303 -11.41 -23.02 1.08
N THR A 304 -12.00 -21.95 1.58
CA THR A 304 -13.44 -21.72 1.46
C THR A 304 -13.73 -21.09 0.11
N GLU A 305 -14.41 -21.83 -0.77
CA GLU A 305 -14.84 -21.33 -2.08
C GLU A 305 -15.77 -20.11 -1.90
N LEU A 306 -15.65 -19.10 -2.76
CA LEU A 306 -16.60 -18.00 -2.85
C LEU A 306 -17.95 -18.53 -3.36
N VAL A 307 -18.75 -19.04 -2.46
CA VAL A 307 -20.14 -19.41 -2.73
C VAL A 307 -21.01 -18.20 -2.46
N ALA A 308 -21.75 -17.74 -3.47
CA ALA A 308 -22.83 -16.81 -3.22
C ALA A 308 -23.79 -17.43 -2.22
N SER A 309 -23.95 -16.81 -1.07
CA SER A 309 -24.99 -17.20 -0.15
C SER A 309 -26.34 -17.04 -0.89
N LYS A 310 -27.04 -18.15 -1.10
CA LYS A 310 -28.40 -18.12 -1.67
C LYS A 310 -29.41 -17.48 -0.71
N ASP A 311 -29.05 -17.37 0.54
CA ASP A 311 -29.84 -16.72 1.57
C ASP A 311 -29.49 -15.22 1.58
N ARG A 312 -30.09 -14.48 0.64
CA ARG A 312 -30.26 -13.03 0.80
C ARG A 312 -31.17 -12.87 2.04
N LEU A 313 -30.53 -12.78 3.20
CA LEU A 313 -31.22 -12.30 4.38
C LEU A 313 -31.66 -10.86 4.11
N ASP A 314 -32.94 -10.59 4.39
CA ASP A 314 -33.59 -9.27 4.29
C ASP A 314 -32.95 -8.17 5.19
N ASN A 315 -31.74 -8.37 5.68
CA ASN A 315 -31.01 -7.40 6.47
C ASN A 315 -30.23 -6.43 5.56
N ASN A 316 -30.94 -5.41 5.06
CA ASN A 316 -30.40 -4.25 4.35
C ASN A 316 -29.31 -3.46 5.11
N ILE A 317 -28.92 -3.89 6.32
CA ILE A 317 -28.06 -3.13 7.24
C ILE A 317 -26.64 -2.98 6.68
N ALA A 318 -26.12 -3.98 5.99
CA ALA A 318 -24.75 -4.00 5.50
C ALA A 318 -24.63 -3.87 3.98
N HIS A 319 -25.74 -3.61 3.30
CA HIS A 319 -25.72 -3.48 1.85
C HIS A 319 -25.15 -2.12 1.44
N LEU A 320 -23.92 -2.14 0.93
CA LEU A 320 -23.30 -0.98 0.32
C LEU A 320 -23.75 -0.89 -1.15
N ASN A 321 -24.14 0.30 -1.58
CA ASN A 321 -24.40 0.51 -3.01
C ASN A 321 -23.10 0.38 -3.84
N PRO A 322 -23.18 0.24 -5.19
CA PRO A 322 -21.97 0.02 -6.01
C PRO A 322 -20.90 1.08 -5.84
N THR A 323 -21.27 2.36 -5.70
CA THR A 323 -20.31 3.47 -5.48
C THR A 323 -19.64 3.37 -4.09
N GLN A 324 -20.38 3.03 -3.05
CA GLN A 324 -19.86 2.83 -1.69
C GLN A 324 -18.96 1.59 -1.63
N THR A 325 -19.34 0.53 -2.33
CA THR A 325 -18.53 -0.69 -2.45
C THR A 325 -17.19 -0.39 -3.14
N LEU A 326 -17.20 0.31 -4.26
CA LEU A 326 -15.97 0.75 -4.93
C LEU A 326 -15.13 1.64 -4.00
N ALA A 327 -15.74 2.59 -3.27
CA ALA A 327 -15.03 3.46 -2.35
C ALA A 327 -14.34 2.67 -1.21
N LEU A 328 -14.98 1.64 -0.66
CA LEU A 328 -14.40 0.76 0.35
C LEU A 328 -13.20 -0.03 -0.21
N LEU A 329 -13.32 -0.60 -1.40
CA LEU A 329 -12.22 -1.33 -2.05
C LEU A 329 -11.03 -0.41 -2.36
N ILE A 330 -11.30 0.80 -2.85
CA ILE A 330 -10.26 1.81 -3.07
C ILE A 330 -9.61 2.23 -1.74
N ALA A 331 -10.38 2.39 -0.66
CA ALA A 331 -9.83 2.67 0.67
C ALA A 331 -8.91 1.54 1.15
N ALA A 332 -9.32 0.29 0.98
CA ALA A 332 -8.51 -0.89 1.34
C ALA A 332 -7.18 -0.94 0.55
N LEU A 333 -7.22 -0.60 -0.74
CA LEU A 333 -5.99 -0.53 -1.56
C LEU A 333 -5.02 0.55 -1.07
N GLY A 334 -5.51 1.66 -0.53
CA GLY A 334 -4.69 2.82 -0.19
C GLY A 334 -4.47 3.06 1.30
N HIS A 335 -4.93 2.16 2.18
CA HIS A 335 -5.02 2.42 3.62
C HIS A 335 -3.66 2.65 4.31
N ASP A 336 -2.59 2.07 3.79
CA ASP A 336 -1.23 2.12 4.36
C ASP A 336 -0.18 2.74 3.42
N VAL A 337 -0.60 3.53 2.41
CA VAL A 337 0.37 4.15 1.48
C VAL A 337 1.42 4.97 2.22
N GLY A 338 2.68 4.76 1.88
CA GLY A 338 3.81 5.48 2.47
C GLY A 338 4.17 5.05 3.89
N HIS A 339 3.60 3.95 4.40
CA HIS A 339 3.89 3.45 5.75
C HIS A 339 5.40 3.28 5.97
N PRO A 340 5.98 3.86 7.06
CA PRO A 340 7.42 3.87 7.26
C PRO A 340 7.99 2.57 7.89
N GLY A 341 7.13 1.60 8.24
CA GLY A 341 7.51 0.38 8.97
C GLY A 341 7.71 0.61 10.47
N THR A 342 7.09 1.65 11.04
CA THR A 342 7.10 1.97 12.48
C THR A 342 5.67 2.13 13.00
N THR A 343 5.49 2.23 14.31
CA THR A 343 4.17 2.38 14.93
C THR A 343 3.82 3.86 15.23
N ASN A 344 2.54 4.17 15.46
CA ASN A 344 2.10 5.48 15.96
C ASN A 344 2.85 5.87 17.25
N ASP A 345 2.99 4.95 18.20
CA ASP A 345 3.73 5.18 19.44
C ASP A 345 5.20 5.55 19.19
N PHE A 346 5.85 4.90 18.21
CA PHE A 346 7.21 5.25 17.82
C PHE A 346 7.26 6.68 17.26
N MET A 347 6.37 7.03 16.34
CA MET A 347 6.33 8.35 15.72
C MET A 347 6.09 9.46 16.74
N ILE A 348 5.19 9.23 17.70
CA ILE A 348 4.87 10.17 18.81
C ILE A 348 6.06 10.29 19.76
N LYS A 349 6.57 9.16 20.25
CA LYS A 349 7.66 9.13 21.24
C LYS A 349 8.90 9.88 20.77
N TYR A 350 9.23 9.75 19.48
CA TYR A 350 10.41 10.39 18.90
C TYR A 350 10.10 11.70 18.16
N ASN A 351 8.88 12.26 18.33
CA ASN A 351 8.45 13.52 17.75
C ASN A 351 8.71 13.59 16.24
N ALA A 352 8.33 12.55 15.51
CA ALA A 352 8.44 12.55 14.05
C ALA A 352 7.66 13.73 13.44
N PRO A 353 8.08 14.28 12.29
CA PRO A 353 7.38 15.40 11.65
C PRO A 353 5.89 15.16 11.41
N THR A 354 5.50 13.93 11.09
CA THR A 354 4.08 13.53 10.93
C THR A 354 3.32 13.56 12.24
N ALA A 355 3.92 13.14 13.37
CA ALA A 355 3.29 13.23 14.69
C ALA A 355 3.01 14.70 15.06
N LEU A 356 3.98 15.59 14.84
CA LEU A 356 3.79 17.03 15.03
C LEU A 356 2.71 17.60 14.11
N LEU A 357 2.66 17.16 12.84
CA LEU A 357 1.69 17.62 11.86
C LEU A 357 0.24 17.25 12.24
N PHE A 358 0.04 16.03 12.75
CA PHE A 358 -1.28 15.47 13.07
C PHE A 358 -1.62 15.52 14.56
N ASN A 359 -0.82 16.24 15.38
CA ASN A 359 -1.03 16.41 16.82
C ASN A 359 -1.22 15.09 17.56
N ASP A 360 -0.36 14.13 17.29
CA ASP A 360 -0.28 12.81 17.94
C ASP A 360 -1.55 11.95 17.83
N ARG A 361 -2.43 12.25 16.86
CA ARG A 361 -3.69 11.52 16.69
C ARG A 361 -3.72 10.77 15.37
N SER A 362 -3.89 9.45 15.45
CA SER A 362 -3.94 8.56 14.28
C SER A 362 -2.90 8.99 13.24
N VAL A 363 -1.64 9.10 13.68
CA VAL A 363 -0.57 9.81 12.95
C VAL A 363 -0.34 9.16 11.59
N LEU A 364 -0.21 7.83 11.57
CA LEU A 364 0.04 7.06 10.35
C LEU A 364 -1.21 7.08 9.45
N GLU A 365 -2.38 6.81 9.99
CA GLU A 365 -3.64 6.74 9.24
C GLU A 365 -4.01 8.12 8.65
N SER A 366 -3.76 9.20 9.38
CA SER A 366 -3.91 10.58 8.86
C SER A 366 -2.92 10.85 7.73
N TYR A 367 -1.68 10.39 7.86
CA TYR A 367 -0.67 10.50 6.81
C TYR A 367 -1.07 9.68 5.57
N HIS A 368 -1.45 8.41 5.73
CA HIS A 368 -1.88 7.53 4.63
C HIS A 368 -3.07 8.13 3.88
N SER A 369 -4.11 8.54 4.62
CA SER A 369 -5.28 9.20 4.05
C SER A 369 -4.91 10.46 3.25
N SER A 370 -4.03 11.30 3.81
CA SER A 370 -3.60 12.53 3.15
C SER A 370 -2.80 12.26 1.88
N VAL A 371 -1.87 11.32 1.91
CA VAL A 371 -1.07 10.91 0.73
C VAL A 371 -1.98 10.29 -0.32
N PHE A 372 -2.83 9.34 0.07
CA PHE A 372 -3.67 8.63 -0.87
C PHE A 372 -4.66 9.55 -1.58
N ILE A 373 -5.36 10.42 -0.83
CA ILE A 373 -6.32 11.37 -1.40
C ILE A 373 -5.62 12.44 -2.23
N ASN A 374 -4.62 13.13 -1.66
CA ASN A 374 -4.13 14.38 -2.26
C ASN A 374 -2.99 14.14 -3.26
N LYS A 375 -2.21 13.08 -3.10
CA LYS A 375 -1.13 12.75 -4.03
C LYS A 375 -1.57 11.73 -5.09
N VAL A 376 -2.27 10.66 -4.70
CA VAL A 376 -2.59 9.57 -5.63
C VAL A 376 -3.93 9.83 -6.33
N LEU A 377 -5.04 9.84 -5.61
CA LEU A 377 -6.38 9.94 -6.23
C LEU A 377 -6.63 11.27 -6.91
N ALA A 378 -6.18 12.39 -6.31
CA ALA A 378 -6.37 13.72 -6.91
C ALA A 378 -5.70 13.86 -8.29
N VAL A 379 -4.68 13.08 -8.59
CA VAL A 379 -3.98 13.08 -9.88
C VAL A 379 -4.42 11.94 -10.78
N CYS A 380 -4.53 10.73 -10.22
CA CYS A 380 -4.82 9.55 -11.04
C CYS A 380 -6.31 9.35 -11.32
N TRP A 381 -7.19 9.72 -10.38
CA TRP A 381 -8.64 9.55 -10.52
C TRP A 381 -9.44 10.73 -9.92
N PRO A 382 -9.19 11.98 -10.37
CA PRO A 382 -9.78 13.18 -9.76
C PRO A 382 -11.32 13.18 -9.80
N SER A 383 -11.94 12.58 -10.83
CA SER A 383 -13.40 12.50 -10.94
C SER A 383 -14.03 11.65 -9.84
N LEU A 384 -13.34 10.65 -9.29
CA LEU A 384 -13.82 9.83 -8.17
C LEU A 384 -14.03 10.67 -6.89
N LEU A 385 -13.23 11.73 -6.73
CA LEU A 385 -13.29 12.63 -5.58
C LEU A 385 -14.24 13.82 -5.79
N ALA A 386 -14.76 14.00 -7.00
CA ALA A 386 -15.64 15.11 -7.33
C ALA A 386 -16.96 15.04 -6.55
N LYS A 387 -17.42 16.16 -6.04
CA LYS A 387 -18.74 16.24 -5.37
C LYS A 387 -19.83 16.20 -6.43
N LYS A 388 -20.84 15.34 -6.25
CA LYS A 388 -22.10 15.46 -6.99
C LYS A 388 -22.79 16.78 -6.57
N SER A 389 -23.10 17.65 -7.53
CA SER A 389 -23.58 19.01 -7.28
C SER A 389 -24.97 19.11 -6.65
N ASP A 390 -25.77 18.03 -6.64
CA ASP A 390 -27.21 18.08 -6.35
C ASP A 390 -27.72 17.17 -5.22
N THR A 391 -26.85 16.45 -4.52
CA THR A 391 -27.32 15.58 -3.44
C THR A 391 -27.11 16.22 -2.07
N LYS A 392 -28.19 16.30 -1.29
CA LYS A 392 -28.18 16.67 0.14
C LYS A 392 -27.50 15.60 1.02
N THR A 393 -26.96 14.54 0.43
CA THR A 393 -26.25 13.49 1.16
C THR A 393 -24.85 13.99 1.56
N GLU A 394 -24.57 13.94 2.85
CA GLU A 394 -23.28 14.36 3.41
C GLU A 394 -22.14 13.36 3.09
N LEU A 395 -22.49 12.12 2.75
CA LEU A 395 -21.54 11.06 2.51
C LEU A 395 -21.00 11.09 1.06
N THR A 396 -19.87 11.73 0.89
CA THR A 396 -19.11 11.69 -0.37
C THR A 396 -18.18 10.49 -0.42
N VAL A 397 -17.81 10.03 -1.64
CA VAL A 397 -16.78 8.99 -1.83
C VAL A 397 -15.49 9.36 -1.10
N ARG A 398 -15.06 10.62 -1.21
CA ARG A 398 -13.89 11.13 -0.49
C ARG A 398 -14.00 10.94 1.02
N ASN A 399 -15.14 11.32 1.61
CA ASN A 399 -15.34 11.19 3.06
C ASN A 399 -15.42 9.73 3.50
N LEU A 400 -16.00 8.85 2.68
CA LEU A 400 -16.06 7.42 2.97
C LEU A 400 -14.65 6.79 2.95
N ILE A 401 -13.82 7.09 1.94
CA ILE A 401 -12.43 6.63 1.87
C ILE A 401 -11.66 7.10 3.11
N ILE A 402 -11.71 8.39 3.44
CA ILE A 402 -10.99 8.94 4.60
C ILE A 402 -11.43 8.28 5.89
N SER A 403 -12.75 8.16 6.14
CA SER A 403 -13.25 7.56 7.38
C SER A 403 -12.92 6.06 7.48
N SER A 404 -12.84 5.36 6.35
CA SER A 404 -12.43 3.96 6.31
C SER A 404 -10.94 3.80 6.64
N ILE A 405 -10.07 4.66 6.08
CA ILE A 405 -8.63 4.62 6.37
C ILE A 405 -8.38 4.98 7.85
N LEU A 406 -8.99 6.04 8.37
CA LEU A 406 -8.83 6.42 9.79
C LEU A 406 -9.31 5.32 10.75
N ALA A 407 -10.26 4.49 10.32
CA ALA A 407 -10.76 3.38 11.15
C ALA A 407 -9.74 2.25 11.33
N THR A 408 -8.68 2.17 10.54
CA THR A 408 -7.63 1.14 10.71
C THR A 408 -6.74 1.40 11.92
N ASP A 409 -6.75 2.61 12.51
CA ASP A 409 -6.03 2.90 13.74
C ASP A 409 -6.36 1.88 14.84
N MET A 410 -5.34 1.12 15.26
CA MET A 410 -5.48 0.11 16.32
C MET A 410 -5.60 0.73 17.71
N GLY A 411 -5.19 1.99 17.89
CA GLY A 411 -5.42 2.74 19.12
C GLY A 411 -6.91 2.98 19.41
N GLU A 412 -7.72 3.06 18.36
CA GLU A 412 -9.18 3.24 18.44
C GLU A 412 -9.98 1.91 18.38
N HIS A 413 -9.30 0.76 18.41
CA HIS A 413 -9.94 -0.55 18.23
C HIS A 413 -11.13 -0.77 19.19
N ASN A 414 -10.94 -0.52 20.48
CA ASN A 414 -11.98 -0.71 21.49
C ASN A 414 -13.17 0.23 21.29
N GLU A 415 -12.97 1.42 20.78
CA GLU A 415 -14.05 2.35 20.44
C GLU A 415 -14.96 1.75 19.35
N TYR A 416 -14.38 1.25 18.27
CA TYR A 416 -15.14 0.61 17.19
C TYR A 416 -15.89 -0.63 17.65
N VAL A 417 -15.27 -1.47 18.48
CA VAL A 417 -15.96 -2.65 19.07
C VAL A 417 -17.14 -2.20 19.97
N ASN A 418 -16.99 -1.14 20.76
CA ASN A 418 -18.06 -0.61 21.58
C ASN A 418 -19.18 0.01 20.75
N ARG A 419 -18.86 0.75 19.69
CA ARG A 419 -19.84 1.28 18.73
C ARG A 419 -20.62 0.15 18.05
N LEU A 420 -19.96 -0.93 17.65
CA LEU A 420 -20.61 -2.12 17.11
C LEU A 420 -21.58 -2.75 18.11
N LYS A 421 -21.17 -2.91 19.38
CA LYS A 421 -22.04 -3.43 20.45
C LYS A 421 -23.25 -2.52 20.71
N SER A 422 -23.05 -1.21 20.76
CA SER A 422 -24.13 -0.23 20.92
C SER A 422 -25.10 -0.26 19.74
N PHE A 423 -24.59 -0.34 18.52
CA PHE A 423 -25.41 -0.47 17.31
C PHE A 423 -26.29 -1.73 17.34
N LYS A 424 -25.75 -2.88 17.81
CA LYS A 424 -26.49 -4.12 17.93
C LYS A 424 -27.59 -4.09 19.02
N THR A 425 -27.31 -3.41 20.13
CA THR A 425 -28.19 -3.48 21.32
C THR A 425 -29.24 -2.38 21.40
N ASN A 426 -28.95 -1.19 20.89
CA ASN A 426 -29.81 -0.02 21.13
C ASN A 426 -30.84 0.23 20.03
N ASN A 427 -30.86 -0.55 18.94
CA ASN A 427 -31.66 -0.22 17.76
C ASN A 427 -31.57 1.29 17.40
N GLU A 428 -30.44 1.93 17.71
CA GLU A 428 -30.22 3.29 17.28
C GLU A 428 -30.32 3.30 15.76
N ILE A 429 -31.38 3.93 15.26
CA ILE A 429 -31.55 4.21 13.86
C ILE A 429 -30.51 5.29 13.55
N LEU A 430 -29.26 4.84 13.30
CA LEU A 430 -28.29 5.69 12.64
C LEU A 430 -28.91 6.13 11.32
N ASN A 431 -28.74 7.37 10.94
CA ASN A 431 -29.09 7.73 9.58
C ASN A 431 -28.28 6.85 8.60
N HIS A 432 -28.78 6.68 7.40
CA HIS A 432 -28.16 5.81 6.38
C HIS A 432 -26.66 6.06 6.23
N ASP A 433 -26.23 7.31 6.13
CA ASP A 433 -24.82 7.70 5.93
C ASP A 433 -23.93 7.25 7.10
N ASN A 434 -24.38 7.38 8.34
CA ASN A 434 -23.63 6.95 9.52
C ASN A 434 -23.57 5.42 9.62
N THR A 435 -24.62 4.73 9.19
CA THR A 435 -24.62 3.25 9.11
C THR A 435 -23.59 2.79 8.06
N VAL A 436 -23.59 3.38 6.87
CA VAL A 436 -22.61 3.06 5.82
C VAL A 436 -21.19 3.32 6.30
N LYS A 437 -20.92 4.46 6.96
CA LYS A 437 -19.59 4.76 7.53
C LYS A 437 -19.17 3.72 8.57
N LEU A 438 -20.07 3.35 9.48
CA LEU A 438 -19.77 2.36 10.52
C LEU A 438 -19.49 0.98 9.91
N ILE A 439 -20.35 0.52 8.99
CA ILE A 439 -20.15 -0.78 8.34
C ILE A 439 -18.85 -0.80 7.53
N SER A 440 -18.59 0.22 6.74
CA SER A 440 -17.34 0.31 5.97
C SER A 440 -16.11 0.34 6.87
N ALA A 441 -16.15 1.08 7.99
CA ALA A 441 -15.07 1.13 8.97
C ALA A 441 -14.83 -0.24 9.63
N LEU A 442 -15.90 -0.97 9.97
CA LEU A 442 -15.79 -2.31 10.56
C LEU A 442 -15.28 -3.34 9.55
N LEU A 443 -15.73 -3.28 8.29
CA LEU A 443 -15.27 -4.20 7.25
C LEU A 443 -13.79 -4.01 6.94
N ILE A 444 -13.32 -2.77 6.75
CA ILE A 444 -11.89 -2.53 6.49
C ILE A 444 -11.04 -2.89 7.71
N LYS A 445 -11.50 -2.60 8.92
CA LYS A 445 -10.81 -2.97 10.16
C LYS A 445 -10.70 -4.49 10.31
N CYS A 446 -11.75 -5.25 9.98
CA CYS A 446 -11.68 -6.70 9.91
C CYS A 446 -10.74 -7.19 8.81
N ALA A 447 -10.75 -6.54 7.65
CA ALA A 447 -9.88 -6.90 6.54
C ALA A 447 -8.40 -6.68 6.86
N ASP A 448 -8.07 -5.57 7.51
CA ASP A 448 -6.71 -5.19 7.91
C ASP A 448 -6.06 -6.23 8.84
N ILE A 449 -6.83 -6.75 9.81
CA ILE A 449 -6.36 -7.81 10.70
C ILE A 449 -6.81 -9.21 10.28
N SER A 450 -7.24 -9.40 9.03
CA SER A 450 -7.76 -10.69 8.54
C SER A 450 -6.70 -11.78 8.38
N ASN A 451 -5.43 -11.46 8.48
CA ASN A 451 -4.33 -12.41 8.45
C ASN A 451 -4.52 -13.60 9.41
N VAL A 452 -5.10 -13.40 10.59
CA VAL A 452 -5.40 -14.48 11.55
C VAL A 452 -6.63 -15.30 11.19
N THR A 453 -7.43 -14.86 10.22
CA THR A 453 -8.59 -15.56 9.67
C THR A 453 -8.26 -16.32 8.38
N ARG A 454 -7.02 -16.26 7.90
CA ARG A 454 -6.53 -17.06 6.79
C ARG A 454 -6.23 -18.49 7.26
N PRO A 455 -6.25 -19.51 6.39
CA PRO A 455 -5.77 -20.83 6.73
C PRO A 455 -4.38 -20.80 7.37
N LEU A 456 -4.11 -21.71 8.31
CA LEU A 456 -2.97 -21.67 9.22
C LEU A 456 -1.63 -21.39 8.54
N ARG A 457 -1.37 -21.98 7.37
CA ARG A 457 -0.14 -21.75 6.61
C ARG A 457 0.01 -20.29 6.19
N VAL A 458 -1.01 -19.71 5.55
CA VAL A 458 -1.02 -18.31 5.11
C VAL A 458 -0.98 -17.35 6.30
N SER A 459 -1.75 -17.65 7.35
CA SER A 459 -1.74 -16.90 8.61
C SER A 459 -0.34 -16.87 9.23
N SER A 460 0.39 -18.01 9.18
CA SER A 460 1.75 -18.11 9.74
C SER A 460 2.78 -17.32 8.93
N GLN A 461 2.62 -17.23 7.60
CA GLN A 461 3.44 -16.37 6.76
C GLN A 461 3.30 -14.90 7.18
N TRP A 462 2.05 -14.42 7.33
CA TRP A 462 1.77 -13.07 7.81
C TRP A 462 2.28 -12.82 9.23
N ALA A 463 2.10 -13.77 10.12
CA ALA A 463 2.61 -13.69 11.49
C ALA A 463 4.14 -13.53 11.53
N MET A 464 4.86 -14.26 10.69
CA MET A 464 6.31 -14.21 10.60
C MET A 464 6.80 -12.82 10.18
N VAL A 465 6.23 -12.24 9.14
CA VAL A 465 6.66 -10.92 8.63
C VAL A 465 6.26 -9.78 9.57
N LEU A 466 5.11 -9.88 10.25
CA LEU A 466 4.69 -8.91 11.27
C LEU A 466 5.63 -8.94 12.49
N SER A 467 5.96 -10.14 12.97
CA SER A 467 6.93 -10.33 14.05
C SER A 467 8.29 -9.72 13.70
N ARG A 468 8.70 -9.84 12.44
CA ARG A 468 9.93 -9.23 11.93
C ARG A 468 9.88 -7.71 11.98
N GLU A 469 8.79 -7.10 11.50
CA GLU A 469 8.67 -5.65 11.49
C GLU A 469 8.66 -5.07 12.92
N PHE A 470 7.96 -5.71 13.85
CA PHE A 470 8.01 -5.31 15.26
C PHE A 470 9.43 -5.43 15.86
N ALA A 471 10.16 -6.48 15.54
CA ALA A 471 11.54 -6.63 15.99
C ALA A 471 12.47 -5.54 15.42
N GLU A 472 12.24 -5.07 14.18
CA GLU A 472 12.95 -3.93 13.62
C GLU A 472 12.66 -2.63 14.39
N VAL A 473 11.39 -2.39 14.75
CA VAL A 473 11.02 -1.22 15.57
C VAL A 473 11.68 -1.25 16.95
N GLU A 474 11.68 -2.41 17.62
CA GLU A 474 12.36 -2.54 18.93
C GLU A 474 13.87 -2.34 18.80
N THR A 475 14.49 -2.86 17.74
CA THR A 475 15.93 -2.61 17.48
C THR A 475 16.20 -1.11 17.26
N LEU A 476 15.35 -0.42 16.52
CA LEU A 476 15.45 1.03 16.33
C LEU A 476 15.35 1.78 17.68
N LYS A 477 14.39 1.40 18.54
CA LYS A 477 14.23 2.01 19.88
C LYS A 477 15.48 1.82 20.72
N SER A 478 16.06 0.62 20.75
CA SER A 478 17.28 0.32 21.52
C SER A 478 18.46 1.13 21.01
N LEU A 479 18.62 1.26 19.70
CA LEU A 479 19.68 2.08 19.08
C LEU A 479 19.55 3.57 19.42
N ILE A 480 18.33 4.10 19.42
CA ILE A 480 18.08 5.50 19.80
C ILE A 480 18.38 5.75 21.29
N ASN A 481 18.03 4.80 22.15
CA ASN A 481 18.20 4.91 23.60
C ASN A 481 19.62 4.57 24.04
N HIS A 482 20.55 4.22 23.14
CA HIS A 482 21.91 3.77 23.46
C HIS A 482 21.95 2.57 24.44
N GLU A 483 21.01 1.64 24.32
CA GLU A 483 20.95 0.43 25.12
C GLU A 483 21.99 -0.59 24.63
N ASP A 484 22.93 -1.00 25.46
CA ASP A 484 24.04 -1.90 25.08
C ASP A 484 23.60 -3.32 24.68
N ASP A 485 22.37 -3.72 25.02
CA ASP A 485 21.80 -5.03 24.69
C ASP A 485 21.25 -5.15 23.24
N ALA A 486 21.40 -4.12 22.41
CA ALA A 486 20.93 -4.13 21.03
C ALA A 486 21.56 -5.23 20.14
N ALA A 487 22.72 -5.77 20.55
CA ALA A 487 23.43 -6.83 19.82
C ALA A 487 22.67 -8.17 19.72
N SER A 488 21.63 -8.36 20.53
CA SER A 488 20.85 -9.60 20.59
C SER A 488 19.58 -9.59 19.73
N ILE A 489 19.16 -8.43 19.17
CA ILE A 489 17.86 -8.31 18.52
C ILE A 489 18.01 -8.65 17.03
N ILE A 490 18.23 -7.75 16.15
CA ILE A 490 18.36 -8.04 14.72
C ILE A 490 19.49 -7.19 14.14
N ASP A 491 20.35 -7.80 13.33
CA ASP A 491 21.34 -7.04 12.58
C ASP A 491 20.66 -6.30 11.41
N LEU A 492 20.26 -5.04 11.66
CA LEU A 492 19.69 -4.14 10.67
C LEU A 492 20.73 -3.52 9.72
N THR A 493 22.02 -3.84 9.92
CA THR A 493 23.07 -3.40 9.00
C THR A 493 23.10 -4.25 7.72
N GLN A 494 22.51 -5.44 7.76
CA GLN A 494 22.35 -6.31 6.59
C GLN A 494 20.98 -6.09 5.98
N ASP A 495 20.94 -5.85 4.68
CA ASP A 495 19.71 -5.92 3.90
C ASP A 495 19.24 -7.37 3.88
N LEU A 496 18.19 -7.64 4.62
CA LEU A 496 17.55 -8.94 4.58
C LEU A 496 16.64 -8.93 3.35
N THR A 497 17.03 -9.69 2.38
CA THR A 497 16.19 -9.99 1.24
C THR A 497 15.03 -10.85 1.72
N TYR A 498 13.84 -10.26 1.77
CA TYR A 498 12.58 -10.99 2.02
C TYR A 498 12.10 -11.75 0.79
N ASP A 499 13.00 -12.08 -0.12
CA ASP A 499 12.67 -12.71 -1.39
C ASP A 499 12.00 -14.08 -1.23
N HIS A 500 11.99 -14.63 0.01
CA HIS A 500 11.28 -15.87 0.30
C HIS A 500 10.75 -15.90 1.74
N VAL A 501 9.46 -15.63 1.88
CA VAL A 501 8.70 -16.16 3.02
C VAL A 501 8.42 -17.62 2.72
N PRO A 502 8.81 -18.58 3.59
CA PRO A 502 8.58 -19.99 3.32
C PRO A 502 7.09 -20.30 3.09
N ASP A 503 6.81 -21.16 2.14
CA ASP A 503 5.46 -21.68 1.88
C ASP A 503 5.11 -22.88 2.75
N ASN A 504 6.07 -23.40 3.50
CA ASN A 504 5.94 -24.56 4.37
C ASN A 504 5.83 -24.14 5.84
N LEU A 505 4.74 -24.53 6.50
CA LEU A 505 4.49 -24.22 7.91
C LEU A 505 5.62 -24.69 8.84
N GLN A 506 6.17 -25.89 8.63
CA GLN A 506 7.23 -26.43 9.50
C GLN A 506 8.52 -25.60 9.41
N GLU A 507 8.83 -25.09 8.22
CA GLU A 507 9.98 -24.21 8.02
C GLU A 507 9.78 -22.87 8.73
N ILE A 508 8.58 -22.24 8.59
CA ILE A 508 8.22 -21.01 9.31
C ILE A 508 8.40 -21.19 10.82
N LEU A 509 7.89 -22.30 11.37
CA LEU A 509 7.98 -22.61 12.79
C LEU A 509 9.41 -22.92 13.27
N THR A 510 10.28 -23.35 12.38
CA THR A 510 11.71 -23.56 12.68
C THR A 510 12.44 -22.22 12.72
N LEU A 511 12.15 -21.33 11.78
CA LEU A 511 12.74 -19.98 11.72
C LEU A 511 12.24 -19.07 12.84
N GLN A 512 10.97 -19.24 13.25
CA GLN A 512 10.32 -18.44 14.29
C GLN A 512 9.73 -19.32 15.40
N PRO A 513 10.58 -19.92 16.27
CA PRO A 513 10.12 -20.93 17.23
C PRO A 513 9.19 -20.37 18.33
N LYS A 514 9.11 -19.05 18.51
CA LYS A 514 8.25 -18.38 19.50
C LYS A 514 7.04 -17.66 18.90
N LEU A 515 6.71 -17.93 17.64
CA LEU A 515 5.64 -17.25 16.91
C LEU A 515 4.27 -17.38 17.60
N GLN A 516 4.01 -18.51 18.27
CA GLN A 516 2.77 -18.76 19.00
C GLN A 516 2.44 -17.68 20.05
N ASN A 517 3.44 -17.12 20.72
CA ASN A 517 3.19 -16.13 21.78
C ASN A 517 2.55 -14.85 21.21
N GLY A 518 3.10 -14.33 20.12
CA GLY A 518 2.57 -13.18 19.43
C GLY A 518 1.18 -13.44 18.84
N GLN A 519 0.96 -14.64 18.27
CA GLN A 519 -0.32 -15.00 17.68
C GLN A 519 -1.43 -15.16 18.71
N ILE A 520 -1.19 -15.85 19.83
CA ILE A 520 -2.16 -15.98 20.92
C ILE A 520 -2.50 -14.59 21.49
N PHE A 521 -1.50 -13.75 21.71
CA PHE A 521 -1.70 -12.40 22.19
C PHE A 521 -2.56 -11.58 21.24
N PHE A 522 -2.24 -11.57 19.95
CA PHE A 522 -2.96 -10.79 18.95
C PHE A 522 -4.41 -11.26 18.77
N ILE A 523 -4.63 -12.58 18.70
CA ILE A 523 -5.97 -13.15 18.58
C ILE A 523 -6.82 -12.76 19.81
N ASN A 524 -6.30 -12.92 21.02
CA ASN A 524 -7.04 -12.64 22.24
C ASN A 524 -7.34 -11.15 22.42
N LEU A 525 -6.41 -10.29 22.08
CA LEU A 525 -6.53 -8.85 22.34
C LEU A 525 -7.39 -8.14 21.30
N PHE A 526 -7.24 -8.49 20.02
CA PHE A 526 -7.83 -7.75 18.92
C PHE A 526 -8.85 -8.55 18.10
N ALA A 527 -8.46 -9.73 17.60
CA ALA A 527 -9.22 -10.38 16.56
C ALA A 527 -10.53 -11.03 17.08
N GLU A 528 -10.43 -11.87 18.11
CA GLU A 528 -11.55 -12.71 18.56
C GLU A 528 -12.79 -11.87 18.94
N ASN A 529 -12.58 -10.78 19.67
CA ASN A 529 -13.69 -9.92 20.09
C ASN A 529 -14.33 -9.17 18.92
N LEU A 530 -13.52 -8.65 17.98
CA LEU A 530 -14.03 -7.94 16.80
C LEU A 530 -14.82 -8.89 15.89
N PHE A 531 -14.21 -10.01 15.50
CA PHE A 531 -14.81 -10.95 14.54
C PHE A 531 -16.07 -11.62 15.10
N ASN A 532 -16.10 -12.01 16.37
CA ASN A 532 -17.31 -12.55 17.00
C ASN A 532 -18.45 -11.53 16.99
N ASN A 533 -18.18 -10.27 17.34
CA ASN A 533 -19.21 -9.24 17.33
C ASN A 533 -19.69 -8.89 15.91
N ILE A 534 -18.80 -8.90 14.92
CA ILE A 534 -19.21 -8.65 13.52
C ILE A 534 -19.99 -9.83 12.94
N ALA A 535 -19.63 -11.07 13.25
CA ALA A 535 -20.35 -12.27 12.80
C ALA A 535 -21.75 -12.37 13.41
N GLU A 536 -21.97 -11.89 14.64
CA GLU A 536 -23.31 -11.78 15.21
C GLU A 536 -24.19 -10.77 14.45
N LEU A 537 -23.60 -9.69 13.91
CA LEU A 537 -24.32 -8.72 13.07
C LEU A 537 -24.46 -9.20 11.63
N LEU A 538 -23.42 -9.84 11.10
CA LEU A 538 -23.25 -10.28 9.72
C LEU A 538 -22.88 -11.77 9.70
N PRO A 539 -23.87 -12.68 9.84
CA PRO A 539 -23.60 -14.13 9.92
C PRO A 539 -22.86 -14.72 8.72
N GLN A 540 -22.88 -14.04 7.57
CA GLN A 540 -22.13 -14.43 6.38
C GLN A 540 -20.62 -14.44 6.62
N LEU A 541 -20.14 -13.78 7.68
CA LEU A 541 -18.73 -13.72 8.06
C LEU A 541 -18.35 -14.71 9.16
N GLN A 542 -19.26 -15.62 9.58
CA GLN A 542 -19.00 -16.61 10.64
C GLN A 542 -17.77 -17.48 10.37
N TYR A 543 -17.49 -17.82 9.11
CA TYR A 543 -16.33 -18.63 8.73
C TYR A 543 -15.00 -18.05 9.22
N THR A 544 -14.90 -16.72 9.38
CA THR A 544 -13.68 -16.08 9.91
C THR A 544 -13.45 -16.43 11.38
N CYS A 545 -14.53 -16.50 12.18
CA CYS A 545 -14.48 -16.92 13.58
C CYS A 545 -14.06 -18.39 13.72
N ASP A 546 -14.58 -19.26 12.84
CA ASP A 546 -14.27 -20.68 12.85
C ASP A 546 -12.78 -20.92 12.54
N ILE A 547 -12.21 -20.19 11.59
CA ILE A 547 -10.78 -20.26 11.27
C ILE A 547 -9.93 -19.68 12.40
N ILE A 548 -10.33 -18.54 13.00
CA ILE A 548 -9.62 -17.98 14.18
C ILE A 548 -9.56 -19.02 15.29
N LEU A 549 -10.67 -19.68 15.59
CA LEU A 549 -10.73 -20.72 16.64
C LEU A 549 -9.79 -21.89 16.30
N HIS A 550 -9.78 -22.34 15.05
CA HIS A 550 -8.87 -23.41 14.59
C HIS A 550 -7.41 -22.99 14.77
N ASN A 551 -7.02 -21.83 14.27
CA ASN A 551 -5.67 -21.31 14.38
C ASN A 551 -5.25 -21.09 15.84
N LYS A 552 -6.14 -20.53 16.68
CA LYS A 552 -5.90 -20.32 18.11
C LYS A 552 -5.62 -21.65 18.82
N ASN A 553 -6.41 -22.68 18.56
CA ASN A 553 -6.20 -24.00 19.15
C ASN A 553 -4.84 -24.59 18.78
N PHE A 554 -4.41 -24.48 17.51
CA PHE A 554 -3.09 -24.89 17.09
C PHE A 554 -1.99 -24.16 17.86
N TRP A 555 -2.07 -22.83 18.01
CA TRP A 555 -1.08 -22.03 18.74
C TRP A 555 -1.04 -22.35 20.23
N LEU A 556 -2.20 -22.61 20.85
CA LEU A 556 -2.30 -23.02 22.25
C LEU A 556 -1.67 -24.40 22.51
N GLU A 557 -1.89 -25.36 21.60
CA GLU A 557 -1.24 -26.68 21.72
C GLU A 557 0.29 -26.55 21.58
N ARG A 558 0.76 -25.77 20.62
CA ARG A 558 2.19 -25.51 20.44
C ARG A 558 2.83 -24.81 21.65
N ALA A 559 2.11 -23.95 22.34
CA ALA A 559 2.61 -23.24 23.53
C ALA A 559 2.80 -24.16 24.76
N LYS A 560 2.29 -25.39 24.72
CA LYS A 560 2.49 -26.38 25.79
C LYS A 560 3.83 -27.14 25.67
N HIS A 561 4.45 -27.07 24.51
CA HIS A 561 5.70 -27.73 24.16
C HIS A 561 6.84 -26.74 23.94
#